data_675c65be8ef4c8fc4c3aa672602b4a43
#
_entry.id   675c65be8ef4c8fc4c3aa672602b4a43
#
_cell.length_a   1.000
_cell.length_b   1.000
_cell.length_c   1.000
_cell.angle_alpha   90.00
_cell.angle_beta   90.00
_cell.angle_gamma   90.00
#
_symmetry.space_group_name_H-M   'P 1'
#
loop_
_entity.id
_entity.type
_entity.pdbx_description
1 polymer ?
#
loop_
_entity_poly.entity_id
_entity_poly.type
_entity_poly.pdbx_seq_one_letter_code
_entity_poly.pdbx_strand_id
1 'polypeptide(L)'
;MSVVIWAAGRLQESDELVATGVDHGLTVGDGVFETCAVYGGQAFALTRHLRRLGRSAAGLGLPEPDEDEVRTATAAVLAAAPDAGRLRITYTGGPGPLGSNRLPVAEQRPTLVVLAGPATRAQTSRAVRVPWVRNERSAVAGLKTISYAENVVALAEAYRQGADEAILANTVGELCEGTGSNVVVERDGVLLTPPLASGCLAGITRELLLEWAADAGLPAREEALPYEVLDEVLAGSAHLTLSGSIRNVSPVASLDGTSVALGPVSVEMQRVFQERAADDVDP
;
A
#
# COMPACT_ATOMS: atom_id res chain seq x y z
N MET A 1 -1.47 21.42 8.06
CA MET A 1 -1.66 20.77 6.73
C MET A 1 -3.12 20.41 6.62
N SER A 2 -3.85 21.01 5.68
CA SER A 2 -5.28 20.75 5.54
C SER A 2 -5.51 19.45 4.77
N VAL A 3 -6.27 18.53 5.35
CA VAL A 3 -6.79 17.34 4.68
C VAL A 3 -8.22 17.70 4.25
N VAL A 4 -8.53 17.45 2.99
CA VAL A 4 -9.90 17.58 2.47
C VAL A 4 -10.58 16.23 2.61
N ILE A 5 -11.83 16.24 3.08
CA ILE A 5 -12.60 15.05 3.46
C ILE A 5 -13.89 15.03 2.67
N TRP A 6 -14.26 13.87 2.11
CA TRP A 6 -15.58 13.59 1.57
C TRP A 6 -16.18 12.38 2.30
N ALA A 7 -17.39 12.53 2.75
CA ALA A 7 -18.18 11.46 3.36
C ALA A 7 -19.67 11.80 3.28
N ALA A 8 -20.55 10.82 3.41
CA ALA A 8 -22.00 11.02 3.39
C ALA A 8 -22.51 11.88 2.19
N GLY A 9 -21.93 11.64 0.99
CA GLY A 9 -22.34 12.25 -0.26
C GLY A 9 -21.85 13.69 -0.50
N ARG A 10 -20.98 14.27 0.36
CA ARG A 10 -20.49 15.65 0.23
C ARG A 10 -19.10 15.86 0.83
N LEU A 11 -18.48 17.00 0.50
CA LEU A 11 -17.31 17.48 1.25
C LEU A 11 -17.71 17.80 2.70
N GLN A 12 -16.81 17.52 3.62
CA GLN A 12 -16.98 17.72 5.07
C GLN A 12 -16.03 18.80 5.57
N GLU A 13 -16.43 19.50 6.62
CA GLU A 13 -15.51 20.29 7.41
C GLU A 13 -14.62 19.38 8.26
N SER A 14 -13.43 19.85 8.65
CA SER A 14 -12.41 19.01 9.31
C SER A 14 -12.82 18.48 10.69
N ASP A 15 -13.84 19.06 11.32
CA ASP A 15 -14.38 18.70 12.63
C ASP A 15 -15.72 17.96 12.56
N GLU A 16 -16.25 17.72 11.35
CA GLU A 16 -17.48 16.95 11.18
C GLU A 16 -17.23 15.44 11.39
N LEU A 17 -18.25 14.77 11.92
CA LEU A 17 -18.22 13.31 12.12
C LEU A 17 -18.46 12.59 10.80
N VAL A 18 -17.51 11.77 10.39
CA VAL A 18 -17.56 10.99 9.13
C VAL A 18 -18.03 9.54 9.31
N ALA A 19 -18.06 9.06 10.55
CA ALA A 19 -18.55 7.73 10.91
C ALA A 19 -19.22 7.76 12.29
N THR A 20 -20.12 6.81 12.54
CA THR A 20 -20.76 6.68 13.84
C THR A 20 -19.90 5.88 14.83
N GLY A 21 -20.14 6.04 16.14
CA GLY A 21 -19.41 5.28 17.17
C GLY A 21 -19.65 3.76 17.11
N VAL A 22 -20.65 3.30 16.36
CA VAL A 22 -20.96 1.88 16.14
C VAL A 22 -20.56 1.39 14.74
N ASP A 23 -19.78 2.19 13.99
CA ASP A 23 -19.21 1.75 12.73
C ASP A 23 -18.24 0.59 12.96
N HIS A 24 -18.41 -0.50 12.21
CA HIS A 24 -17.57 -1.69 12.34
C HIS A 24 -16.11 -1.43 11.94
N GLY A 25 -15.86 -0.46 11.09
CA GLY A 25 -14.49 0.00 10.81
C GLY A 25 -13.80 0.52 12.08
N LEU A 26 -14.55 1.23 12.94
CA LEU A 26 -14.04 1.75 14.20
C LEU A 26 -13.98 0.67 15.31
N THR A 27 -15.03 -0.15 15.44
CA THR A 27 -15.17 -1.06 16.57
C THR A 27 -14.39 -2.37 16.43
N VAL A 28 -14.26 -2.90 15.21
CA VAL A 28 -13.63 -4.22 14.95
C VAL A 28 -12.66 -4.22 13.75
N GLY A 29 -12.41 -3.07 13.13
CA GLY A 29 -11.50 -2.99 11.98
C GLY A 29 -12.07 -3.63 10.71
N ASP A 30 -13.39 -3.73 10.60
CA ASP A 30 -14.10 -4.32 9.46
C ASP A 30 -14.22 -3.33 8.31
N GLY A 31 -13.27 -3.38 7.40
CA GLY A 31 -13.22 -2.48 6.25
C GLY A 31 -11.96 -2.66 5.42
N VAL A 32 -11.97 -2.01 4.29
CA VAL A 32 -10.89 -2.02 3.31
C VAL A 32 -10.50 -0.59 2.93
N PHE A 33 -9.30 -0.42 2.37
CA PHE A 33 -8.86 0.90 1.95
C PHE A 33 -7.94 0.85 0.74
N GLU A 34 -7.85 2.00 0.06
CA GLU A 34 -6.84 2.27 -0.95
C GLU A 34 -6.05 3.53 -0.63
N THR A 35 -4.84 3.59 -1.16
CA THR A 35 -4.01 4.79 -1.11
C THR A 35 -3.38 4.98 -2.48
N CYS A 36 -3.70 6.09 -3.14
CA CYS A 36 -3.13 6.46 -4.43
C CYS A 36 -2.16 7.63 -4.26
N ALA A 37 -1.12 7.65 -5.06
CA ALA A 37 -0.37 8.88 -5.32
C ALA A 37 -1.26 9.87 -6.08
N VAL A 38 -0.98 11.14 -5.93
CA VAL A 38 -1.61 12.19 -6.72
C VAL A 38 -0.53 12.94 -7.50
N TYR A 39 -0.73 13.07 -8.81
CA TYR A 39 0.12 13.80 -9.74
C TYR A 39 -0.74 14.80 -10.51
N GLY A 40 -0.36 16.07 -10.50
CA GLY A 40 -1.09 17.10 -11.24
C GLY A 40 -2.60 17.18 -10.92
N GLY A 41 -2.98 16.87 -9.67
CA GLY A 41 -4.38 16.87 -9.24
C GLY A 41 -5.16 15.60 -9.65
N GLN A 42 -4.50 14.56 -10.15
CA GLN A 42 -5.13 13.29 -10.56
C GLN A 42 -4.59 12.12 -9.74
N ALA A 43 -5.47 11.19 -9.37
CA ALA A 43 -5.08 9.98 -8.65
C ALA A 43 -4.43 8.99 -9.63
N PHE A 44 -3.19 8.60 -9.33
CA PHE A 44 -2.42 7.67 -10.15
C PHE A 44 -2.98 6.25 -10.05
N ALA A 45 -3.13 5.59 -11.21
CA ALA A 45 -3.61 4.21 -11.37
C ALA A 45 -4.95 3.95 -10.67
N LEU A 46 -5.85 4.96 -10.68
CA LEU A 46 -7.12 4.91 -9.95
C LEU A 46 -7.94 3.69 -10.32
N THR A 47 -8.04 3.35 -11.60
CA THR A 47 -8.81 2.20 -12.10
C THR A 47 -8.29 0.89 -11.49
N ARG A 48 -6.97 0.68 -11.39
CA ARG A 48 -6.37 -0.51 -10.74
C ARG A 48 -6.67 -0.52 -9.24
N HIS A 49 -6.57 0.63 -8.59
CA HIS A 49 -6.91 0.78 -7.17
C HIS A 49 -8.37 0.45 -6.88
N LEU A 50 -9.31 0.90 -7.70
CA LEU A 50 -10.74 0.58 -7.53
C LEU A 50 -11.02 -0.91 -7.74
N ARG A 51 -10.42 -1.54 -8.74
CA ARG A 51 -10.50 -2.99 -8.91
C ARG A 51 -9.97 -3.76 -7.68
N ARG A 52 -8.89 -3.30 -7.07
CA ARG A 52 -8.36 -3.93 -5.85
C ARG A 52 -9.24 -3.63 -4.63
N LEU A 53 -9.81 -2.44 -4.51
CA LEU A 53 -10.80 -2.10 -3.48
C LEU A 53 -11.98 -3.08 -3.54
N GLY A 54 -12.57 -3.30 -4.72
CA GLY A 54 -13.64 -4.27 -4.94
C GLY A 54 -13.24 -5.69 -4.57
N ARG A 55 -12.05 -6.16 -5.02
CA ARG A 55 -11.52 -7.48 -4.63
C ARG A 55 -11.35 -7.63 -3.12
N SER A 56 -10.83 -6.60 -2.46
CA SER A 56 -10.63 -6.62 -1.00
C SER A 56 -11.96 -6.60 -0.26
N ALA A 57 -12.93 -5.81 -0.70
CA ALA A 57 -14.27 -5.76 -0.13
C ALA A 57 -14.98 -7.13 -0.29
N ALA A 58 -14.96 -7.71 -1.48
CA ALA A 58 -15.53 -9.04 -1.74
C ALA A 58 -14.85 -10.13 -0.89
N GLY A 59 -13.49 -10.11 -0.80
CA GLY A 59 -12.74 -11.06 0.02
C GLY A 59 -13.03 -10.93 1.51
N LEU A 60 -13.35 -9.73 1.99
CA LEU A 60 -13.79 -9.49 3.37
C LEU A 60 -15.29 -9.74 3.55
N GLY A 61 -16.05 -10.00 2.47
CA GLY A 61 -17.49 -10.22 2.49
C GLY A 61 -18.31 -8.95 2.73
N LEU A 62 -17.79 -7.79 2.37
CA LEU A 62 -18.51 -6.52 2.36
C LEU A 62 -19.35 -6.38 1.07
N PRO A 63 -20.42 -5.58 1.07
CA PRO A 63 -21.08 -5.17 -0.16
C PRO A 63 -20.07 -4.53 -1.14
N GLU A 64 -20.34 -4.66 -2.42
CA GLU A 64 -19.50 -4.07 -3.46
C GLU A 64 -19.52 -2.54 -3.35
N PRO A 65 -18.36 -1.85 -3.32
CA PRO A 65 -18.30 -0.41 -3.37
C PRO A 65 -18.89 0.12 -4.70
N ASP A 66 -19.72 1.15 -4.63
CA ASP A 66 -20.19 1.85 -5.81
C ASP A 66 -19.02 2.64 -6.44
N GLU A 67 -18.54 2.19 -7.59
CA GLU A 67 -17.39 2.77 -8.26
C GLU A 67 -17.65 4.22 -8.69
N ASP A 68 -18.87 4.55 -9.14
CA ASP A 68 -19.24 5.91 -9.56
C ASP A 68 -19.25 6.87 -8.37
N GLU A 69 -19.74 6.42 -7.19
CA GLU A 69 -19.68 7.19 -5.97
C GLU A 69 -18.22 7.45 -5.54
N VAL A 70 -17.36 6.41 -5.59
CA VAL A 70 -15.94 6.55 -5.22
C VAL A 70 -15.21 7.50 -6.18
N ARG A 71 -15.48 7.43 -7.49
CA ARG A 71 -14.91 8.35 -8.48
C ARG A 71 -15.40 9.79 -8.27
N THR A 72 -16.68 9.98 -8.00
CA THR A 72 -17.26 11.29 -7.69
C THR A 72 -16.63 11.91 -6.44
N ALA A 73 -16.50 11.12 -5.36
CA ALA A 73 -15.85 11.55 -4.12
C ALA A 73 -14.36 11.91 -4.35
N THR A 74 -13.66 11.07 -5.14
CA THR A 74 -12.26 11.33 -5.51
C THR A 74 -12.10 12.64 -6.27
N ALA A 75 -12.93 12.88 -7.28
CA ALA A 75 -12.90 14.13 -8.05
C ALA A 75 -13.18 15.35 -7.15
N ALA A 76 -14.15 15.24 -6.25
CA ALA A 76 -14.50 16.32 -5.34
C ALA A 76 -13.36 16.71 -4.38
N VAL A 77 -12.71 15.71 -3.73
CA VAL A 77 -11.60 16.01 -2.81
C VAL A 77 -10.36 16.53 -3.53
N LEU A 78 -10.07 16.04 -4.74
CA LEU A 78 -8.90 16.48 -5.52
C LEU A 78 -9.11 17.90 -6.06
N ALA A 79 -10.33 18.26 -6.49
CA ALA A 79 -10.67 19.62 -6.89
C ALA A 79 -10.52 20.62 -5.73
N ALA A 80 -10.84 20.21 -4.50
CA ALA A 80 -10.71 21.04 -3.30
C ALA A 80 -9.29 21.02 -2.67
N ALA A 81 -8.43 20.09 -3.09
CA ALA A 81 -7.04 19.94 -2.60
C ALA A 81 -6.04 19.88 -3.78
N PRO A 82 -5.83 20.97 -4.54
CA PRO A 82 -5.00 20.97 -5.74
C PRO A 82 -3.53 20.56 -5.49
N ASP A 83 -3.03 20.79 -4.26
CA ASP A 83 -1.66 20.45 -3.85
C ASP A 83 -1.58 19.08 -3.17
N ALA A 84 -2.62 18.25 -3.25
CA ALA A 84 -2.59 16.92 -2.66
C ALA A 84 -1.53 16.05 -3.34
N GLY A 85 -0.77 15.30 -2.53
CA GLY A 85 0.17 14.27 -3.00
C GLY A 85 -0.32 12.86 -2.72
N ARG A 86 -1.41 12.73 -1.95
CA ARG A 86 -2.01 11.46 -1.50
C ARG A 86 -3.52 11.54 -1.51
N LEU A 87 -4.11 10.48 -2.03
CA LEU A 87 -5.54 10.17 -1.87
C LEU A 87 -5.67 8.91 -1.01
N ARG A 88 -6.63 8.90 -0.08
CA ARG A 88 -7.02 7.70 0.67
C ARG A 88 -8.51 7.46 0.52
N ILE A 89 -8.89 6.25 0.15
CA ILE A 89 -10.26 5.76 0.08
C ILE A 89 -10.42 4.73 1.19
N THR A 90 -11.39 4.89 2.07
CA THR A 90 -11.70 3.94 3.14
C THR A 90 -13.17 3.53 3.02
N TYR A 91 -13.42 2.22 3.06
CA TYR A 91 -14.75 1.64 2.92
C TYR A 91 -14.95 0.61 4.02
N THR A 92 -15.90 0.85 4.93
CA THR A 92 -16.13 0.00 6.11
C THR A 92 -17.44 -0.77 6.01
N GLY A 93 -17.63 -1.73 6.92
CA GLY A 93 -18.92 -2.44 7.07
C GLY A 93 -20.07 -1.56 7.51
N GLY A 94 -19.80 -0.30 7.88
CA GLY A 94 -20.79 0.65 8.38
C GLY A 94 -21.30 0.33 9.79
N PRO A 95 -22.38 1.03 10.23
CA PRO A 95 -22.98 0.80 11.55
C PRO A 95 -23.46 -0.64 11.74
N GLY A 96 -23.14 -1.22 12.88
CA GLY A 96 -23.49 -2.61 13.19
C GLY A 96 -23.57 -2.89 14.71
N PRO A 97 -23.79 -4.16 15.08
CA PRO A 97 -23.73 -4.59 16.48
C PRO A 97 -22.36 -4.36 17.10
N LEU A 98 -22.27 -4.33 18.45
CA LEU A 98 -20.99 -4.10 19.15
C LEU A 98 -19.99 -5.27 19.03
N GLY A 99 -20.45 -6.45 18.61
CA GLY A 99 -19.59 -7.60 18.33
C GLY A 99 -19.11 -7.64 16.89
N SER A 100 -18.43 -8.73 16.50
CA SER A 100 -17.94 -8.95 15.13
C SER A 100 -19.00 -9.48 14.14
N ASN A 101 -20.23 -9.72 14.60
CA ASN A 101 -21.34 -10.14 13.75
C ASN A 101 -21.89 -8.96 12.95
N ARG A 102 -22.05 -9.13 11.66
CA ARG A 102 -22.64 -8.12 10.77
C ARG A 102 -24.16 -8.20 10.75
N LEU A 103 -24.79 -7.10 10.36
CA LEU A 103 -26.20 -7.09 9.96
C LEU A 103 -26.43 -7.97 8.73
N PRO A 104 -27.67 -8.42 8.45
CA PRO A 104 -28.03 -9.01 7.16
C PRO A 104 -27.60 -8.09 5.99
N VAL A 105 -27.13 -8.66 4.89
CA VAL A 105 -26.58 -7.90 3.75
C VAL A 105 -27.51 -6.77 3.29
N ALA A 106 -28.82 -7.03 3.22
CA ALA A 106 -29.83 -6.03 2.82
C ALA A 106 -29.94 -4.82 3.79
N GLU A 107 -29.48 -4.98 5.02
CA GLU A 107 -29.52 -3.94 6.08
C GLU A 107 -28.18 -3.24 6.25
N GLN A 108 -27.11 -3.77 5.67
CA GLN A 108 -25.80 -3.14 5.74
C GLN A 108 -25.79 -1.78 5.04
N ARG A 109 -25.12 -0.82 5.65
CA ARG A 109 -24.96 0.54 5.13
C ARG A 109 -23.48 0.91 5.27
N PRO A 110 -22.63 0.45 4.32
CA PRO A 110 -21.20 0.74 4.34
C PRO A 110 -20.93 2.25 4.44
N THR A 111 -19.85 2.60 5.11
CA THR A 111 -19.38 3.98 5.19
C THR A 111 -18.22 4.18 4.22
N LEU A 112 -18.38 5.12 3.28
CA LEU A 112 -17.31 5.56 2.38
C LEU A 112 -16.74 6.88 2.88
N VAL A 113 -15.40 6.91 3.07
CA VAL A 113 -14.65 8.13 3.38
C VAL A 113 -13.51 8.28 2.40
N VAL A 114 -13.41 9.41 1.74
CA VAL A 114 -12.33 9.73 0.81
C VAL A 114 -11.61 10.98 1.31
N LEU A 115 -10.27 10.90 1.36
CA LEU A 115 -9.42 11.95 1.92
C LEU A 115 -8.32 12.30 0.91
N ALA A 116 -8.07 13.60 0.74
CA ALA A 116 -6.91 14.08 -0.01
C ALA A 116 -6.05 14.99 0.88
N GLY A 117 -4.73 14.87 0.74
CA GLY A 117 -3.80 15.66 1.53
C GLY A 117 -2.37 15.56 1.02
N PRO A 118 -1.44 16.29 1.66
CA PRO A 118 -0.05 16.30 1.23
C PRO A 118 0.63 14.95 1.42
N ALA A 119 1.64 14.69 0.60
CA ALA A 119 2.57 13.58 0.77
C ALA A 119 4.00 14.04 0.47
N THR A 120 4.96 13.48 1.21
CA THR A 120 6.39 13.64 0.92
C THR A 120 6.91 12.35 0.31
N ARG A 121 7.72 12.45 -0.72
CA ARG A 121 8.41 11.32 -1.36
C ARG A 121 9.91 11.51 -1.21
N ALA A 122 10.58 10.51 -0.63
CA ALA A 122 12.03 10.44 -0.60
C ALA A 122 12.54 9.67 -1.83
N GLN A 123 13.73 9.99 -2.30
CA GLN A 123 14.37 9.27 -3.42
C GLN A 123 14.84 7.88 -3.02
N THR A 124 15.16 7.67 -1.76
CA THR A 124 15.60 6.38 -1.20
C THR A 124 14.87 6.11 0.11
N SER A 125 14.87 4.85 0.52
CA SER A 125 14.27 4.39 1.78
C SER A 125 15.33 3.87 2.76
N ARG A 126 14.96 3.83 4.04
CA ARG A 126 15.72 3.18 5.12
C ARG A 126 14.85 2.09 5.70
N ALA A 127 15.34 0.87 5.72
CA ALA A 127 14.59 -0.29 6.16
C ALA A 127 15.25 -0.97 7.36
N VAL A 128 14.45 -1.67 8.16
CA VAL A 128 14.93 -2.56 9.23
C VAL A 128 14.18 -3.88 9.20
N ARG A 129 14.83 -4.93 9.65
CA ARG A 129 14.21 -6.21 9.94
C ARG A 129 13.48 -6.15 11.28
N VAL A 130 12.33 -6.81 11.37
CA VAL A 130 11.56 -6.94 12.61
C VAL A 130 11.27 -8.42 12.91
N PRO A 131 11.05 -8.80 14.18
CA PRO A 131 10.86 -10.20 14.56
C PRO A 131 9.45 -10.74 14.25
N TRP A 132 8.52 -9.89 13.89
CA TRP A 132 7.14 -10.28 13.57
C TRP A 132 7.04 -10.78 12.14
N VAL A 133 6.10 -11.67 11.90
CA VAL A 133 5.91 -12.31 10.60
C VAL A 133 4.52 -12.00 10.03
N ARG A 134 4.42 -11.92 8.71
CA ARG A 134 3.15 -11.89 8.00
C ARG A 134 2.61 -13.32 7.92
N ASN A 135 1.38 -13.53 8.39
CA ASN A 135 0.76 -14.84 8.28
C ASN A 135 0.11 -15.01 6.88
N GLU A 136 0.79 -15.72 5.99
CA GLU A 136 0.29 -16.02 4.64
C GLU A 136 -0.96 -16.90 4.61
N ARG A 137 -1.29 -17.53 5.77
CA ARG A 137 -2.50 -18.35 5.95
C ARG A 137 -3.63 -17.61 6.67
N SER A 138 -3.46 -16.31 6.92
CA SER A 138 -4.51 -15.48 7.50
C SER A 138 -5.72 -15.42 6.58
N ALA A 139 -6.93 -15.40 7.17
CA ALA A 139 -8.18 -15.21 6.42
C ALA A 139 -8.22 -13.89 5.63
N VAL A 140 -7.37 -12.93 5.98
CA VAL A 140 -7.27 -11.62 5.32
C VAL A 140 -5.96 -11.46 4.53
N ALA A 141 -5.18 -12.53 4.34
CA ALA A 141 -3.96 -12.47 3.54
C ALA A 141 -4.27 -12.00 2.12
N GLY A 142 -3.45 -11.08 1.59
CA GLY A 142 -3.64 -10.49 0.27
C GLY A 142 -4.77 -9.46 0.15
N LEU A 143 -5.57 -9.24 1.20
CA LEU A 143 -6.60 -8.20 1.24
C LEU A 143 -6.05 -6.91 1.85
N LYS A 144 -6.47 -5.76 1.30
CA LYS A 144 -6.08 -4.45 1.82
C LYS A 144 -7.10 -3.95 2.85
N THR A 145 -7.11 -4.59 4.03
CA THR A 145 -8.04 -4.27 5.13
C THR A 145 -7.55 -3.10 5.98
N ILE A 146 -8.45 -2.46 6.74
CA ILE A 146 -8.10 -1.43 7.72
C ILE A 146 -7.58 -2.00 9.05
N SER A 147 -7.59 -3.30 9.24
CA SER A 147 -7.02 -4.00 10.42
C SER A 147 -5.48 -3.96 10.39
N TYR A 148 -4.91 -2.77 10.56
CA TYR A 148 -3.49 -2.48 10.36
C TYR A 148 -2.66 -2.45 11.64
N ALA A 149 -3.16 -3.01 12.74
CA ALA A 149 -2.48 -2.97 14.04
C ALA A 149 -1.05 -3.55 13.98
N GLU A 150 -0.87 -4.71 13.34
CA GLU A 150 0.47 -5.31 13.15
C GLU A 150 1.41 -4.38 12.36
N ASN A 151 0.92 -3.78 11.28
CA ASN A 151 1.70 -2.83 10.47
C ASN A 151 2.08 -1.59 11.27
N VAL A 152 1.19 -1.07 12.13
CA VAL A 152 1.46 0.09 12.99
C VAL A 152 2.54 -0.24 14.01
N VAL A 153 2.48 -1.41 14.66
CA VAL A 153 3.49 -1.85 15.62
C VAL A 153 4.85 -2.02 14.95
N ALA A 154 4.89 -2.70 13.81
CA ALA A 154 6.13 -2.93 13.08
C ALA A 154 6.75 -1.62 12.54
N LEU A 155 5.93 -0.70 12.03
CA LEU A 155 6.40 0.60 11.56
C LEU A 155 6.88 1.49 12.71
N ALA A 156 6.22 1.45 13.88
CA ALA A 156 6.67 2.17 15.06
C ALA A 156 8.06 1.69 15.52
N GLU A 157 8.33 0.40 15.43
CA GLU A 157 9.66 -0.16 15.71
C GLU A 157 10.70 0.31 14.69
N ALA A 158 10.35 0.36 13.39
CA ALA A 158 11.23 0.92 12.37
C ALA A 158 11.61 2.37 12.69
N TYR A 159 10.64 3.21 13.05
CA TYR A 159 10.89 4.60 13.43
C TYR A 159 11.78 4.71 14.67
N ARG A 160 11.59 3.83 15.66
CA ARG A 160 12.46 3.79 16.86
C ARG A 160 13.91 3.49 16.51
N GLN A 161 14.14 2.72 15.44
CA GLN A 161 15.46 2.39 14.90
C GLN A 161 15.96 3.38 13.84
N GLY A 162 15.23 4.49 13.60
CA GLY A 162 15.63 5.52 12.63
C GLY A 162 15.38 5.15 11.17
N ALA A 163 14.59 4.11 10.90
CA ALA A 163 14.17 3.70 9.56
C ALA A 163 12.75 4.19 9.24
N ASP A 164 12.34 4.10 7.99
CA ASP A 164 11.03 4.52 7.51
C ASP A 164 10.18 3.35 6.96
N GLU A 165 10.68 2.10 7.09
CA GLU A 165 9.95 0.88 6.75
C GLU A 165 10.48 -0.32 7.54
N ALA A 166 9.57 -1.23 7.93
CA ALA A 166 9.94 -2.53 8.51
C ALA A 166 9.71 -3.65 7.50
N ILE A 167 10.66 -4.56 7.38
CA ILE A 167 10.59 -5.70 6.48
C ILE A 167 10.16 -6.94 7.26
N LEU A 168 9.18 -7.65 6.74
CA LEU A 168 8.55 -8.81 7.34
C LEU A 168 8.91 -10.09 6.56
N ALA A 169 9.20 -11.16 7.30
CA ALA A 169 9.13 -12.53 6.78
C ALA A 169 7.67 -13.03 6.79
N ASN A 170 7.42 -14.15 6.14
CA ASN A 170 6.21 -14.94 6.38
C ASN A 170 6.45 -16.05 7.42
N THR A 171 5.43 -16.88 7.73
CA THR A 171 5.54 -17.91 8.79
C THR A 171 6.43 -19.09 8.42
N VAL A 172 6.82 -19.23 7.16
CA VAL A 172 7.73 -20.27 6.69
C VAL A 172 9.17 -19.77 6.47
N GLY A 173 9.47 -18.51 6.87
CA GLY A 173 10.82 -17.95 6.81
C GLY A 173 11.18 -17.34 5.46
N GLU A 174 10.21 -17.07 4.59
CA GLU A 174 10.46 -16.39 3.33
C GLU A 174 10.28 -14.88 3.46
N LEU A 175 11.02 -14.11 2.66
CA LEU A 175 10.80 -12.68 2.49
C LEU A 175 9.37 -12.43 1.99
N CYS A 176 8.65 -11.49 2.63
CA CYS A 176 7.27 -11.23 2.30
C CYS A 176 7.06 -9.81 1.76
N GLU A 177 7.01 -8.85 2.63
CA GLU A 177 6.75 -7.43 2.26
C GLU A 177 7.20 -6.48 3.36
N GLY A 178 7.08 -5.17 3.13
CA GLY A 178 7.16 -4.15 4.17
C GLY A 178 5.81 -3.90 4.84
N THR A 179 5.76 -2.97 5.82
CA THR A 179 4.49 -2.60 6.47
C THR A 179 3.53 -1.87 5.53
N GLY A 180 4.07 -1.10 4.58
CA GLY A 180 3.28 -0.32 3.62
C GLY A 180 3.78 -0.43 2.19
N SER A 181 4.65 -1.40 1.89
CA SER A 181 5.31 -1.58 0.58
C SER A 181 5.54 -3.05 0.27
N ASN A 182 5.63 -3.38 -1.02
CA ASN A 182 6.24 -4.63 -1.44
C ASN A 182 7.76 -4.49 -1.47
N VAL A 183 8.46 -5.62 -1.43
CA VAL A 183 9.92 -5.68 -1.49
C VAL A 183 10.38 -6.24 -2.84
N VAL A 184 11.52 -5.75 -3.31
CA VAL A 184 12.20 -6.22 -4.51
C VAL A 184 13.68 -6.35 -4.17
N VAL A 185 14.28 -7.50 -4.45
CA VAL A 185 15.71 -7.74 -4.29
C VAL A 185 16.34 -7.75 -5.67
N GLU A 186 17.35 -6.92 -5.88
CA GLU A 186 18.20 -7.03 -7.07
C GLU A 186 19.38 -7.94 -6.75
N ARG A 187 19.49 -9.04 -7.49
CA ARG A 187 20.58 -10.01 -7.40
C ARG A 187 21.03 -10.41 -8.81
N ASP A 188 22.32 -10.37 -9.07
CA ASP A 188 22.92 -10.68 -10.38
C ASP A 188 22.26 -9.89 -11.54
N GLY A 189 21.87 -8.62 -11.28
CA GLY A 189 21.22 -7.75 -12.27
C GLY A 189 19.76 -8.10 -12.56
N VAL A 190 19.12 -8.93 -11.75
CA VAL A 190 17.71 -9.32 -11.88
C VAL A 190 16.90 -8.78 -10.70
N LEU A 191 15.77 -8.16 -10.95
CA LEU A 191 14.81 -7.73 -9.94
C LEU A 191 13.90 -8.91 -9.54
N LEU A 192 13.98 -9.32 -8.29
CA LEU A 192 13.24 -10.45 -7.72
C LEU A 192 12.24 -9.93 -6.69
N THR A 193 10.97 -10.26 -6.83
CA THR A 193 9.95 -9.89 -5.83
C THR A 193 9.21 -11.13 -5.35
N PRO A 194 8.89 -11.23 -4.05
CA PRO A 194 8.13 -12.36 -3.52
C PRO A 194 6.83 -12.62 -4.31
N PRO A 195 6.47 -13.88 -4.58
CA PRO A 195 5.19 -14.23 -5.19
C PRO A 195 4.04 -13.93 -4.22
N LEU A 196 2.81 -13.77 -4.72
CA LEU A 196 1.65 -13.51 -3.88
C LEU A 196 1.37 -14.62 -2.85
N ALA A 197 1.82 -15.84 -3.14
CA ALA A 197 1.75 -16.97 -2.20
C ALA A 197 2.56 -16.75 -0.91
N SER A 198 3.54 -15.83 -0.90
CA SER A 198 4.26 -15.43 0.31
C SER A 198 3.37 -14.73 1.34
N GLY A 199 2.15 -14.34 0.97
CA GLY A 199 1.22 -13.57 1.79
C GLY A 199 1.30 -12.05 1.57
N CYS A 200 2.17 -11.58 0.69
CA CYS A 200 2.30 -10.17 0.38
C CYS A 200 1.07 -9.64 -0.38
N LEU A 201 0.82 -8.34 -0.24
CA LEU A 201 -0.24 -7.68 -0.98
C LEU A 201 0.08 -7.66 -2.48
N ALA A 202 -0.93 -7.88 -3.33
CA ALA A 202 -0.86 -7.59 -4.77
C ALA A 202 -0.79 -6.07 -4.97
N GLY A 203 0.42 -5.52 -4.85
CA GLY A 203 0.68 -4.08 -4.93
C GLY A 203 0.54 -3.54 -6.34
N ILE A 204 -0.18 -2.42 -6.53
CA ILE A 204 -0.33 -1.79 -7.84
C ILE A 204 1.04 -1.33 -8.39
N THR A 205 1.86 -0.73 -7.53
CA THR A 205 3.22 -0.33 -7.92
C THR A 205 4.10 -1.53 -8.25
N ARG A 206 3.94 -2.66 -7.54
CA ARG A 206 4.64 -3.93 -7.83
C ARG A 206 4.21 -4.50 -9.18
N GLU A 207 2.92 -4.50 -9.47
CA GLU A 207 2.34 -4.96 -10.74
C GLU A 207 2.91 -4.14 -11.91
N LEU A 208 2.80 -2.81 -11.82
CA LEU A 208 3.36 -1.88 -12.82
C LEU A 208 4.88 -2.00 -12.96
N LEU A 209 5.61 -2.24 -11.86
CA LEU A 209 7.05 -2.47 -11.90
C LEU A 209 7.38 -3.69 -12.75
N LEU A 210 6.69 -4.80 -12.57
CA LEU A 210 6.91 -6.02 -13.36
C LEU A 210 6.56 -5.82 -14.85
N GLU A 211 5.42 -5.19 -15.14
CA GLU A 211 4.98 -4.86 -16.49
C GLU A 211 5.99 -3.93 -17.19
N TRP A 212 6.35 -2.84 -16.53
CA TRP A 212 7.21 -1.81 -17.12
C TRP A 212 8.68 -2.22 -17.18
N ALA A 213 9.13 -3.10 -16.28
CA ALA A 213 10.43 -3.72 -16.39
C ALA A 213 10.51 -4.58 -17.67
N ALA A 214 9.49 -5.42 -17.92
CA ALA A 214 9.42 -6.24 -19.12
C ALA A 214 9.47 -5.39 -20.40
N ASP A 215 8.68 -4.32 -20.45
CA ASP A 215 8.65 -3.39 -21.59
C ASP A 215 9.98 -2.65 -21.79
N ALA A 216 10.68 -2.35 -20.71
CA ALA A 216 12.00 -1.67 -20.75
C ALA A 216 13.17 -2.63 -20.97
N GLY A 217 12.90 -3.95 -21.07
CA GLY A 217 13.95 -4.97 -21.19
C GLY A 217 14.79 -5.15 -19.92
N LEU A 218 14.28 -4.74 -18.76
CA LEU A 218 14.93 -4.95 -17.47
C LEU A 218 14.52 -6.33 -16.93
N PRO A 219 15.47 -7.20 -16.54
CA PRO A 219 15.15 -8.52 -16.01
C PRO A 219 14.40 -8.40 -14.67
N ALA A 220 13.16 -8.86 -14.63
CA ALA A 220 12.33 -8.86 -13.42
C ALA A 220 11.43 -10.10 -13.39
N ARG A 221 11.23 -10.69 -12.19
CA ARG A 221 10.32 -11.81 -12.01
C ARG A 221 9.89 -11.99 -10.56
N GLU A 222 8.85 -12.77 -10.36
CA GLU A 222 8.49 -13.29 -9.05
C GLU A 222 9.39 -14.47 -8.68
N GLU A 223 9.89 -14.47 -7.45
CA GLU A 223 10.70 -15.57 -6.92
C GLU A 223 10.54 -15.65 -5.40
N ALA A 224 10.32 -16.85 -4.85
CA ALA A 224 10.36 -17.06 -3.41
C ALA A 224 11.81 -16.92 -2.94
N LEU A 225 12.04 -16.05 -1.99
CA LEU A 225 13.35 -15.74 -1.44
C LEU A 225 13.37 -16.07 0.06
N PRO A 226 14.41 -16.68 0.59
CA PRO A 226 14.55 -16.81 2.03
C PRO A 226 14.72 -15.43 2.66
N TYR A 227 14.24 -15.25 3.90
CA TYR A 227 14.36 -13.94 4.59
C TYR A 227 15.82 -13.52 4.78
N GLU A 228 16.72 -14.50 4.87
CA GLU A 228 18.17 -14.33 4.98
C GLU A 228 18.80 -13.68 3.74
N VAL A 229 18.08 -13.54 2.63
CA VAL A 229 18.56 -12.74 1.48
C VAL A 229 18.90 -11.31 1.87
N LEU A 230 18.35 -10.81 2.97
CA LEU A 230 18.69 -9.50 3.54
C LEU A 230 20.13 -9.45 4.07
N ASP A 231 20.74 -10.60 4.43
CA ASP A 231 22.15 -10.66 4.79
C ASP A 231 23.06 -10.50 3.55
N GLU A 232 22.60 -10.96 2.37
CA GLU A 232 23.29 -10.69 1.10
C GLU A 232 23.28 -9.19 0.77
N VAL A 233 22.18 -8.46 1.12
CA VAL A 233 22.11 -7.00 0.97
C VAL A 233 23.11 -6.31 1.89
N LEU A 234 23.23 -6.74 3.14
CA LEU A 234 24.22 -6.22 4.08
C LEU A 234 25.67 -6.54 3.67
N ALA A 235 25.87 -7.70 3.04
CA ALA A 235 27.18 -8.12 2.50
C ALA A 235 27.53 -7.43 1.17
N GLY A 236 26.57 -6.72 0.52
CA GLY A 236 26.78 -6.03 -0.74
C GLY A 236 26.71 -6.91 -1.99
N SER A 237 26.27 -8.16 -1.88
CA SER A 237 26.06 -9.08 -3.00
C SER A 237 24.64 -9.02 -3.59
N ALA A 238 23.72 -8.33 -2.91
CA ALA A 238 22.37 -8.03 -3.40
C ALA A 238 21.99 -6.59 -3.02
N HIS A 239 20.88 -6.08 -3.57
CA HIS A 239 20.36 -4.75 -3.26
C HIS A 239 18.87 -4.85 -2.96
N LEU A 240 18.35 -3.95 -2.13
CA LEU A 240 16.96 -3.92 -1.72
C LEU A 240 16.25 -2.69 -2.28
N THR A 241 15.01 -2.87 -2.70
CA THR A 241 14.12 -1.81 -3.19
C THR A 241 12.73 -2.03 -2.61
N LEU A 242 12.05 -0.95 -2.29
CA LEU A 242 10.66 -0.95 -1.87
C LEU A 242 9.77 -0.39 -2.97
N SER A 243 8.56 -0.93 -3.09
CA SER A 243 7.56 -0.40 -4.01
C SER A 243 6.22 -0.17 -3.31
N GLY A 244 5.60 0.99 -3.58
CA GLY A 244 4.32 1.36 -2.97
C GLY A 244 3.81 2.68 -3.51
N SER A 245 2.51 2.91 -3.40
CA SER A 245 1.83 4.03 -4.09
C SER A 245 2.45 5.40 -3.79
N ILE A 246 2.86 5.68 -2.56
CA ILE A 246 3.42 6.99 -2.23
C ILE A 246 4.92 7.05 -2.51
N ARG A 247 5.67 5.98 -2.22
CA ARG A 247 7.12 5.96 -2.45
C ARG A 247 7.52 5.58 -3.88
N ASN A 248 6.58 5.09 -4.68
CA ASN A 248 6.82 4.50 -6.01
C ASN A 248 7.82 3.33 -5.91
N VAL A 249 8.83 3.31 -6.79
CA VAL A 249 10.01 2.45 -6.72
C VAL A 249 11.09 3.21 -5.97
N SER A 250 11.49 2.73 -4.80
CA SER A 250 12.41 3.42 -3.88
C SER A 250 13.53 2.49 -3.45
N PRO A 251 14.75 2.62 -4.04
CA PRO A 251 15.92 1.87 -3.59
C PRO A 251 16.23 2.14 -2.12
N VAL A 252 16.68 1.11 -1.40
CA VAL A 252 17.02 1.19 0.03
C VAL A 252 18.48 1.58 0.17
N ALA A 253 18.73 2.69 0.88
CA ALA A 253 20.08 3.20 1.16
C ALA A 253 20.61 2.79 2.54
N SER A 254 19.76 2.23 3.41
CA SER A 254 20.16 1.73 4.71
C SER A 254 19.30 0.54 5.12
N LEU A 255 19.92 -0.53 5.60
CA LEU A 255 19.27 -1.71 6.17
C LEU A 255 19.86 -1.96 7.57
N ASP A 256 19.00 -2.10 8.58
CA ASP A 256 19.38 -2.31 9.98
C ASP A 256 20.42 -1.29 10.49
N GLY A 257 20.26 -0.02 10.09
CA GLY A 257 21.20 1.05 10.44
C GLY A 257 22.52 1.06 9.66
N THR A 258 22.76 0.05 8.82
CA THR A 258 23.96 -0.04 7.97
C THR A 258 23.68 0.57 6.60
N SER A 259 24.56 1.44 6.09
CA SER A 259 24.46 1.97 4.74
C SER A 259 24.72 0.84 3.73
N VAL A 260 23.84 0.72 2.73
CA VAL A 260 23.95 -0.29 1.68
C VAL A 260 23.97 0.38 0.29
N ALA A 261 24.58 -0.28 -0.68
CA ALA A 261 24.66 0.23 -2.04
C ALA A 261 23.28 0.13 -2.74
N LEU A 262 22.97 1.10 -3.58
CA LEU A 262 21.80 1.05 -4.44
C LEU A 262 22.09 0.14 -5.66
N GLY A 263 21.13 -0.69 -5.99
CA GLY A 263 21.23 -1.55 -7.17
C GLY A 263 21.10 -0.76 -8.47
N PRO A 264 21.98 -0.97 -9.45
CA PRO A 264 21.94 -0.22 -10.71
C PRO A 264 20.65 -0.47 -11.51
N VAL A 265 20.13 -1.71 -11.51
CA VAL A 265 18.85 -2.03 -12.18
C VAL A 265 17.67 -1.43 -11.41
N SER A 266 17.75 -1.41 -10.08
CA SER A 266 16.75 -0.78 -9.21
C SER A 266 16.66 0.73 -9.44
N VAL A 267 17.80 1.41 -9.60
CA VAL A 267 17.86 2.84 -9.91
C VAL A 267 17.29 3.12 -11.30
N GLU A 268 17.63 2.29 -12.28
CA GLU A 268 17.06 2.41 -13.62
C GLU A 268 15.54 2.15 -13.61
N MET A 269 15.07 1.15 -12.88
CA MET A 269 13.64 0.88 -12.73
C MET A 269 12.90 2.04 -12.06
N GLN A 270 13.52 2.69 -11.07
CA GLN A 270 12.97 3.91 -10.45
C GLN A 270 12.78 5.02 -11.51
N ARG A 271 13.77 5.24 -12.37
CA ARG A 271 13.72 6.23 -13.46
C ARG A 271 12.60 5.89 -14.46
N VAL A 272 12.56 4.64 -14.92
CA VAL A 272 11.51 4.15 -15.83
C VAL A 272 10.12 4.34 -15.24
N PHE A 273 9.96 4.01 -13.95
CA PHE A 273 8.67 4.17 -13.26
C PHE A 273 8.25 5.64 -13.19
N GLN A 274 9.17 6.55 -12.86
CA GLN A 274 8.88 7.98 -12.74
C GLN A 274 8.48 8.58 -14.10
N GLU A 275 9.16 8.22 -15.17
CA GLU A 275 8.85 8.69 -16.53
C GLU A 275 7.47 8.21 -16.99
N ARG A 276 7.20 6.91 -16.88
CA ARG A 276 5.91 6.34 -17.29
C ARG A 276 4.73 6.84 -16.46
N ALA A 277 4.93 7.02 -15.16
CA ALA A 277 3.89 7.57 -14.29
C ALA A 277 3.61 9.06 -14.56
N ALA A 278 4.53 9.78 -15.19
CA ALA A 278 4.30 11.14 -15.66
C ALA A 278 3.56 11.20 -17.01
N ASP A 279 3.77 10.17 -17.86
CA ASP A 279 3.16 10.10 -19.20
C ASP A 279 1.72 9.57 -19.16
N ASP A 280 1.44 8.60 -18.29
CA ASP A 280 0.11 8.00 -18.12
C ASP A 280 -0.26 7.94 -16.64
N VAL A 281 -1.33 8.61 -16.29
CA VAL A 281 -1.78 8.72 -14.89
C VAL A 281 -2.69 7.55 -14.46
N ASP A 282 -3.29 6.83 -15.40
CA ASP A 282 -4.18 5.68 -15.10
C ASP A 282 -3.88 4.45 -15.98
N PRO A 283 -2.62 3.96 -15.94
CA PRO A 283 -2.13 2.87 -16.76
C PRO A 283 -2.81 1.54 -16.48
#